data_a037dd354c457f03def0909a74aaeef3
#
_entry.id   a037dd354c457f03def0909a74aaeef3
#
_cell.length_a   1.000
_cell.length_b   1.000
_cell.length_c   1.000
_cell.angle_alpha   90.00
_cell.angle_beta   90.00
_cell.angle_gamma   90.00
#
_symmetry.space_group_name_H-M   'P 1'
#
loop_
_entity.id
_entity.type
_entity.pdbx_description
1 polymer ?
#
loop_
_entity_poly.entity_id
_entity_poly.type
_entity_poly.pdbx_seq_one_letter_code
_entity_poly.pdbx_strand_id
1 'polypeptide(L)'
;MLLMQGEQLKYQLTPLESLGALAKSPTAKVSNLVSINRFDDPWNKEVLRGIRAPGTGFPFQIMLGTMRFWSRRDFVVVYKRRPVWVLAFKGEKYERWVIPVEQNQSVISELENQIDRGWGS
;
A
#
# COMPACT_ATOMS: atom_id res chain seq x y z
N MET A 1 -4.71 7.93 3.52
CA MET A 1 -3.72 8.96 3.15
C MET A 1 -2.35 8.59 3.69
N LEU A 2 -1.35 8.61 2.84
CA LEU A 2 0.01 8.25 3.22
C LEU A 2 0.67 9.41 3.98
N LEU A 3 1.24 9.10 5.13
CA LEU A 3 1.91 10.07 6.00
C LEU A 3 3.32 9.59 6.33
N MET A 4 4.25 10.53 6.38
CA MET A 4 5.61 10.25 6.86
C MET A 4 5.76 10.89 8.23
N GLN A 5 6.05 10.08 9.25
CA GLN A 5 6.19 10.52 10.63
C GLN A 5 7.58 10.12 11.14
N GLY A 6 8.55 11.02 10.96
CA GLY A 6 9.94 10.70 11.28
C GLY A 6 10.45 9.58 10.40
N GLU A 7 10.87 8.48 11.02
CA GLU A 7 11.40 7.31 10.31
C GLU A 7 10.33 6.27 9.96
N GLN A 8 9.05 6.59 10.21
CA GLN A 8 7.95 5.69 9.92
C GLN A 8 7.03 6.23 8.84
N LEU A 9 6.50 5.31 8.05
CA LEU A 9 5.37 5.55 7.16
C LEU A 9 4.11 5.05 7.83
N LYS A 10 3.00 5.76 7.59
CA LYS A 10 1.68 5.33 8.03
C LYS A 10 0.70 5.61 6.91
N TYR A 11 -0.15 4.64 6.60
CA TYR A 11 -1.30 4.89 5.74
C TYR A 11 -2.52 5.09 6.63
N GLN A 12 -2.94 6.33 6.78
CA GLN A 12 -4.07 6.70 7.62
C GLN A 12 -5.38 6.34 6.93
N LEU A 13 -6.07 5.33 7.45
CA LEU A 13 -7.38 4.94 6.97
C LEU A 13 -8.45 5.88 7.56
N THR A 14 -9.46 6.20 6.76
CA THR A 14 -10.66 6.85 7.30
C THR A 14 -11.42 5.83 8.16
N PRO A 15 -12.34 6.28 9.05
CA PRO A 15 -13.15 5.34 9.82
C PRO A 15 -13.91 4.33 8.95
N LEU A 16 -14.45 4.77 7.81
CA LEU A 16 -15.14 3.89 6.89
C LEU A 16 -14.20 2.89 6.24
N GLU A 17 -13.01 3.35 5.83
CA GLU A 17 -11.99 2.47 5.26
C GLU A 17 -11.53 1.42 6.28
N SER A 18 -11.30 1.83 7.51
CA SER A 18 -10.89 0.93 8.57
C SER A 18 -11.95 -0.13 8.85
N LEU A 19 -13.21 0.26 8.86
CA LEU A 19 -14.32 -0.68 9.02
C LEU A 19 -14.41 -1.63 7.83
N GLY A 20 -14.36 -1.11 6.60
CA GLY A 20 -14.43 -1.92 5.39
C GLY A 20 -13.25 -2.86 5.21
N ALA A 21 -12.07 -2.44 5.64
CA ALA A 21 -10.86 -3.26 5.57
C ALA A 21 -10.73 -4.26 6.71
N LEU A 22 -11.50 -4.06 7.79
CA LEU A 22 -11.37 -4.82 9.04
C LEU A 22 -9.92 -4.79 9.55
N ALA A 23 -9.31 -3.63 9.47
CA ALA A 23 -7.90 -3.45 9.80
C ALA A 23 -7.63 -2.06 10.37
N LYS A 24 -6.55 -1.97 11.13
CA LYS A 24 -6.03 -0.69 11.61
C LYS A 24 -5.13 -0.08 10.54
N SER A 25 -4.91 1.24 10.63
CA SER A 25 -3.97 1.92 9.75
C SER A 25 -2.58 1.28 9.86
N PRO A 26 -2.01 0.80 8.75
CA PRO A 26 -0.71 0.14 8.81
C PRO A 26 0.42 1.14 8.99
N THR A 27 1.50 0.68 9.61
CA THR A 27 2.73 1.44 9.76
C THR A 27 3.92 0.58 9.34
N ALA A 28 4.97 1.22 8.85
CA ALA A 28 6.20 0.54 8.48
C ALA A 28 7.38 1.49 8.62
N LYS A 29 8.57 0.95 8.86
CA LYS A 29 9.76 1.77 8.89
C LYS A 29 10.15 2.17 7.46
N VAL A 30 10.48 3.44 7.28
CA VAL A 30 10.96 3.94 5.99
C VAL A 30 12.18 3.16 5.52
N SER A 31 13.08 2.80 6.44
CA SER A 31 14.28 2.03 6.13
C SER A 31 14.00 0.61 5.62
N ASN A 32 12.79 0.10 5.83
CA ASN A 32 12.39 -1.22 5.34
C ASN A 32 11.71 -1.17 3.96
N LEU A 33 11.52 0.01 3.41
CA LEU A 33 10.98 0.17 2.06
C LEU A 33 12.01 -0.25 1.02
N VAL A 34 11.64 -1.18 0.17
CA VAL A 34 12.53 -1.76 -0.86
C VAL A 34 12.30 -1.12 -2.21
N SER A 35 11.04 -0.93 -2.60
CA SER A 35 10.73 -0.40 -3.93
C SER A 35 9.37 0.29 -3.95
N ILE A 36 9.22 1.17 -4.93
CA ILE A 36 7.98 1.88 -5.22
C ILE A 36 7.71 1.72 -6.71
N ASN A 37 6.57 1.16 -7.06
CA ASN A 37 6.16 1.00 -8.45
C ASN A 37 4.76 1.54 -8.66
N ARG A 38 4.50 2.08 -9.86
CA ARG A 38 3.19 2.58 -10.23
C ARG A 38 2.53 1.64 -11.22
N PHE A 39 1.22 1.39 -11.02
CA PHE A 39 0.40 0.64 -11.95
C PHE A 39 -0.83 1.47 -12.31
N ASP A 40 -1.10 1.62 -13.59
CA ASP A 40 -2.24 2.41 -14.06
C ASP A 40 -3.58 1.71 -13.82
N ASP A 41 -3.61 0.38 -13.92
CA ASP A 41 -4.79 -0.43 -13.61
C ASP A 41 -4.44 -1.45 -12.54
N PRO A 42 -5.04 -1.35 -11.33
CA PRO A 42 -4.71 -2.26 -10.23
C PRO A 42 -5.35 -3.64 -10.34
N TRP A 43 -6.34 -3.82 -11.24
CA TRP A 43 -7.10 -5.06 -11.30
C TRP A 43 -6.40 -6.11 -12.17
N ASN A 44 -5.30 -6.64 -11.65
CA ASN A 44 -4.55 -7.71 -12.28
C ASN A 44 -3.86 -8.54 -11.18
N LYS A 45 -3.37 -9.73 -11.55
CA LYS A 45 -2.76 -10.67 -10.59
C LYS A 45 -1.42 -10.19 -10.06
N GLU A 46 -0.75 -9.30 -10.76
CA GLU A 46 0.52 -8.74 -10.31
C GLU A 46 0.34 -7.78 -9.15
N VAL A 47 -0.74 -6.98 -9.19
CA VAL A 47 -1.05 -6.00 -8.15
C VAL A 47 -1.89 -6.63 -7.04
N LEU A 48 -3.00 -7.28 -7.39
CA LEU A 48 -3.91 -7.91 -6.44
C LEU A 48 -3.66 -9.42 -6.44
N ARG A 49 -2.71 -9.84 -5.63
CA ARG A 49 -2.32 -11.26 -5.56
C ARG A 49 -2.98 -11.96 -4.39
N GLY A 50 -3.33 -13.21 -4.63
CA GLY A 50 -3.86 -14.07 -3.59
C GLY A 50 -5.34 -13.88 -3.31
N ILE A 51 -5.72 -14.09 -2.06
CA ILE A 51 -7.09 -14.09 -1.61
C ILE A 51 -7.33 -12.94 -0.63
N ARG A 52 -8.43 -12.21 -0.81
CA ARG A 52 -8.84 -11.18 0.15
C ARG A 52 -9.30 -11.85 1.46
N ALA A 53 -8.67 -11.48 2.55
CA ALA A 53 -9.11 -11.90 3.89
C ALA A 53 -8.29 -11.20 4.98
N PRO A 54 -8.88 -10.39 5.84
CA PRO A 54 -10.24 -9.87 5.79
C PRO A 54 -10.36 -8.62 4.91
N GLY A 55 -11.60 -8.17 4.67
CA GLY A 55 -11.81 -6.90 4.00
C GLY A 55 -13.04 -6.89 3.10
N THR A 56 -13.14 -5.84 2.29
CA THR A 56 -14.23 -5.62 1.35
C THR A 56 -13.71 -5.68 -0.07
N GLY A 57 -14.41 -6.38 -0.96
CA GLY A 57 -14.02 -6.45 -2.36
C GLY A 57 -15.21 -6.60 -3.29
N PHE A 58 -15.27 -5.70 -4.29
CA PHE A 58 -16.16 -5.80 -5.43
C PHE A 58 -15.34 -5.56 -6.69
N PRO A 59 -15.27 -6.53 -7.61
CA PRO A 59 -14.42 -6.40 -8.80
C PRO A 59 -14.62 -5.07 -9.53
N PHE A 60 -13.52 -4.40 -9.85
CA PHE A 60 -13.46 -3.12 -10.56
C PHE A 60 -14.07 -1.94 -9.82
N GLN A 61 -14.54 -2.13 -8.58
CA GLN A 61 -15.16 -1.07 -7.79
C GLN A 61 -14.35 -0.72 -6.56
N ILE A 62 -14.02 -1.72 -5.73
CA ILE A 62 -13.31 -1.48 -4.48
C ILE A 62 -12.62 -2.74 -3.99
N MET A 63 -11.45 -2.56 -3.40
CA MET A 63 -10.74 -3.60 -2.66
C MET A 63 -10.07 -2.95 -1.46
N LEU A 64 -10.54 -3.30 -0.27
CA LEU A 64 -10.02 -2.78 1.00
C LEU A 64 -9.67 -3.94 1.91
N GLY A 65 -8.46 -3.95 2.43
CA GLY A 65 -8.08 -4.93 3.44
C GLY A 65 -6.76 -5.61 3.17
N THR A 66 -6.71 -6.88 3.49
CA THR A 66 -5.51 -7.70 3.38
C THR A 66 -5.69 -8.72 2.26
N MET A 67 -4.73 -8.77 1.34
CA MET A 67 -4.61 -9.82 0.35
C MET A 67 -3.60 -10.84 0.87
N ARG A 68 -4.01 -12.10 0.95
CA ARG A 68 -3.13 -13.17 1.43
C ARG A 68 -2.67 -14.04 0.28
N PHE A 69 -1.36 -14.25 0.21
CA PHE A 69 -0.73 -15.07 -0.81
C PHE A 69 0.36 -15.93 -0.13
N TRP A 70 0.10 -17.20 0.05
CA TRP A 70 0.96 -18.10 0.84
C TRP A 70 1.12 -17.56 2.27
N SER A 71 2.35 -17.38 2.74
CA SER A 71 2.63 -16.77 4.06
C SER A 71 2.75 -15.25 4.00
N ARG A 72 2.49 -14.66 2.83
CA ARG A 72 2.67 -13.22 2.59
C ARG A 72 1.35 -12.48 2.69
N ARG A 73 1.44 -11.20 3.05
CA ARG A 73 0.28 -10.33 3.17
C ARG A 73 0.55 -9.01 2.48
N ASP A 74 -0.44 -8.55 1.72
CA ASP A 74 -0.42 -7.22 1.13
C ASP A 74 -1.58 -6.41 1.73
N PHE A 75 -1.29 -5.17 2.13
CA PHE A 75 -2.32 -4.22 2.52
C PHE A 75 -2.79 -3.50 1.26
N VAL A 76 -4.11 -3.46 1.02
CA VAL A 76 -4.64 -2.88 -0.22
C VAL A 76 -5.74 -1.87 0.05
N VAL A 77 -5.67 -0.74 -0.65
CA VAL A 77 -6.72 0.27 -0.74
C VAL A 77 -6.84 0.62 -2.22
N VAL A 78 -7.86 0.05 -2.88
CA VAL A 78 -8.06 0.21 -4.32
C VAL A 78 -9.47 0.70 -4.57
N TYR A 79 -9.60 1.81 -5.28
CA TYR A 79 -10.87 2.36 -5.70
C TYR A 79 -10.97 2.40 -7.21
N LYS A 80 -11.99 1.72 -7.77
CA LYS A 80 -12.24 1.66 -9.20
C LYS A 80 -10.98 1.24 -9.96
N ARG A 81 -10.83 1.65 -11.21
CA ARG A 81 -9.65 1.32 -12.03
C ARG A 81 -8.66 2.47 -12.06
N ARG A 82 -8.44 3.10 -10.92
CA ARG A 82 -7.52 4.25 -10.79
C ARG A 82 -6.12 3.78 -10.49
N PRO A 83 -5.11 4.56 -10.90
CA PRO A 83 -3.71 4.20 -10.65
C PRO A 83 -3.40 4.00 -9.18
N VAL A 84 -2.46 3.09 -8.91
CA VAL A 84 -1.99 2.79 -7.57
C VAL A 84 -0.46 2.82 -7.50
N TRP A 85 0.03 3.08 -6.29
CA TRP A 85 1.42 2.83 -5.93
C TRP A 85 1.50 1.48 -5.23
N VAL A 86 2.53 0.69 -5.58
CA VAL A 86 2.85 -0.54 -4.87
C VAL A 86 4.17 -0.31 -4.15
N LEU A 87 4.11 -0.23 -2.82
CA LEU A 87 5.26 -0.06 -1.96
C LEU A 87 5.63 -1.43 -1.39
N ALA A 88 6.83 -1.91 -1.70
CA ALA A 88 7.31 -3.19 -1.19
C ALA A 88 8.21 -2.97 0.02
N PHE A 89 8.01 -3.79 1.05
CA PHE A 89 8.75 -3.71 2.31
C PHE A 89 9.45 -5.03 2.62
N LYS A 90 10.47 -4.93 3.45
CA LYS A 90 11.23 -6.06 3.97
C LYS A 90 11.10 -6.08 5.49
N GLY A 91 10.75 -7.22 6.05
CA GLY A 91 10.68 -7.36 7.50
C GLY A 91 9.52 -6.65 8.18
N GLU A 92 8.46 -6.36 7.46
CA GLU A 92 7.26 -5.70 7.99
C GLU A 92 6.06 -6.65 7.98
N LYS A 93 5.00 -6.26 8.69
CA LYS A 93 3.78 -7.06 8.76
C LYS A 93 3.20 -7.33 7.36
N TYR A 94 3.18 -6.31 6.51
CA TYR A 94 2.75 -6.43 5.13
C TYR A 94 3.96 -6.39 4.21
N GLU A 95 4.02 -7.31 3.26
CA GLU A 95 5.09 -7.31 2.27
C GLU A 95 4.95 -6.14 1.31
N ARG A 96 3.71 -5.79 0.97
CA ARG A 96 3.43 -4.65 0.09
C ARG A 96 2.24 -3.86 0.59
N TRP A 97 2.26 -2.56 0.27
CA TRP A 97 1.08 -1.70 0.39
C TRP A 97 0.69 -1.29 -1.01
N VAL A 98 -0.58 -1.54 -1.38
CA VAL A 98 -1.17 -1.10 -2.63
C VAL A 98 -2.11 0.05 -2.29
N ILE A 99 -1.75 1.27 -2.68
CA ILE A 99 -2.47 2.48 -2.27
C ILE A 99 -2.73 3.38 -3.47
N PRO A 100 -3.78 4.22 -3.43
CA PRO A 100 -4.08 5.12 -4.54
C PRO A 100 -2.95 6.10 -4.81
N VAL A 101 -2.73 6.41 -6.09
CA VAL A 101 -1.80 7.49 -6.47
C VAL A 101 -2.36 8.83 -6.01
N GLU A 102 -3.66 9.03 -6.18
CA GLU A 102 -4.34 10.27 -5.82
C GLU A 102 -4.15 10.60 -4.34
N GLN A 103 -3.82 11.85 -4.02
CA GLN A 103 -3.59 12.37 -2.67
C GLN A 103 -2.29 11.90 -1.99
N ASN A 104 -1.53 11.00 -2.62
CA ASN A 104 -0.33 10.46 -1.99
C ASN A 104 0.96 10.81 -2.73
N GLN A 105 0.86 11.63 -3.77
CA GLN A 105 1.99 11.93 -4.67
C GLN A 105 3.13 12.66 -3.96
N SER A 106 2.83 13.60 -3.08
CA SER A 106 3.86 14.40 -2.42
C SER A 106 4.74 13.55 -1.49
N VAL A 107 4.14 12.64 -0.75
CA VAL A 107 4.89 11.75 0.15
C VAL A 107 5.71 10.75 -0.66
N ILE A 108 5.15 10.22 -1.75
CA ILE A 108 5.89 9.32 -2.64
C ILE A 108 7.09 10.01 -3.25
N SER A 109 6.94 11.27 -3.70
CA SER A 109 8.07 12.03 -4.23
C SER A 109 9.17 12.23 -3.19
N GLU A 110 8.80 12.51 -1.96
CA GLU A 110 9.76 12.64 -0.86
C GLU A 110 10.49 11.31 -0.60
N LEU A 111 9.78 10.19 -0.61
CA LEU A 111 10.38 8.88 -0.43
C LEU A 111 11.32 8.53 -1.57
N GLU A 112 10.95 8.82 -2.80
CA GLU A 112 11.81 8.57 -3.96
C GLU A 112 13.09 9.40 -3.89
N ASN A 113 12.99 10.64 -3.44
CA ASN A 113 14.17 11.48 -3.22
C ASN A 113 15.10 10.91 -2.16
N GLN A 114 14.57 10.37 -1.08
CA GLN A 114 15.38 9.74 -0.05
C GLN A 114 16.08 8.47 -0.56
N ILE A 115 15.39 7.67 -1.33
CA ILE A 115 15.96 6.46 -1.95
C ILE A 115 17.12 6.85 -2.87
N ASP A 116 16.92 7.86 -3.71
CA ASP A 116 17.95 8.31 -4.65
C ASP A 116 19.18 8.88 -3.94
N ARG A 117 18.98 9.48 -2.77
CA ARG A 117 20.08 10.18 -2.06
C ARG A 117 20.96 9.29 -1.22
N GLY A 118 20.47 8.17 -0.73
CA GLY A 118 21.28 7.48 0.24
C GLY A 118 20.98 6.04 0.50
N TRP A 119 19.78 5.61 0.23
CA TRP A 119 19.40 4.26 0.59
C TRP A 119 19.93 3.20 -0.34
N GLY A 120 20.03 3.52 -1.59
CA GLY A 120 20.49 2.60 -2.58
C GLY A 120 22.00 2.64 -2.79
N SER A 121 22.67 3.49 -2.09
CA SER A 121 24.11 3.67 -2.29
C SER A 121 24.95 2.88 -1.30
#